data_999371ee9d5d7b407b4e4db30e8bbdc4
#
_entry.id   999371ee9d5d7b407b4e4db30e8bbdc4
#
_cell.length_a   1.000
_cell.length_b   1.000
_cell.length_c   1.000
_cell.angle_alpha   90.00
_cell.angle_beta   90.00
_cell.angle_gamma   90.00
#
_symmetry.space_group_name_H-M   'P 1'
#
loop_
_entity.id
_entity.type
_entity.pdbx_description
1 polymer ?
#
loop_
_entity_poly.entity_id
_entity_poly.type
_entity_poly.pdbx_seq_one_letter_code
_entity_poly.pdbx_strand_id
1 'polypeptide(L)'
;MDRWQAMRVFVKVAETGSFASTARQMHMSAPAVTRIVAGLEDLIGARLLVRTTRSVKTTDAGSRYLQDCRRILGDIAEAELAAAGHYAEPSGTLTITAASMFGHLHVLPLVLDYLDAYPGMHARTFFVDRPVNIVDEGIDVAIRIGHLADSGFTAIQVGAVRRVICAAPSYLEKYGVPATPAELKHHRIVVSQSAWASPEWRFAEGQRVLVDPVLQSNTNESAIATARAGWGLTRVLSYQAGPSLQEGALQIVLDAFEEPPLPIHVVYPEGRQAPAKVRAFVDLAVARLRGNPLFN
;
A
#
# COMPACT_ATOMS: atom_id res chain seq x y z
N MET A 1 -15.72 -14.34 -31.43
CA MET A 1 -14.53 -13.47 -31.29
C MET A 1 -13.67 -14.04 -30.16
N ASP A 2 -12.39 -14.25 -30.42
CA ASP A 2 -11.44 -14.63 -29.37
C ASP A 2 -11.27 -13.44 -28.40
N ARG A 3 -11.77 -13.60 -27.16
CA ARG A 3 -11.77 -12.53 -26.15
C ARG A 3 -10.36 -12.17 -25.70
N TRP A 4 -9.49 -13.15 -25.59
CA TRP A 4 -8.09 -12.95 -25.23
C TRP A 4 -7.33 -12.11 -26.28
N GLN A 5 -7.49 -12.46 -27.56
CA GLN A 5 -6.95 -11.66 -28.64
C GLN A 5 -7.53 -10.24 -28.65
N ALA A 6 -8.82 -10.09 -28.38
CA ALA A 6 -9.47 -8.77 -28.33
C ALA A 6 -8.93 -7.89 -27.19
N MET A 7 -8.71 -8.44 -26.00
CA MET A 7 -8.06 -7.74 -24.89
C MET A 7 -6.63 -7.30 -25.24
N ARG A 8 -5.82 -8.17 -25.84
CA ARG A 8 -4.46 -7.84 -26.30
C ARG A 8 -4.45 -6.69 -27.31
N VAL A 9 -5.35 -6.73 -28.28
CA VAL A 9 -5.49 -5.67 -29.29
C VAL A 9 -5.91 -4.35 -28.63
N PHE A 10 -6.90 -4.38 -27.74
CA PHE A 10 -7.35 -3.19 -27.01
C PHE A 10 -6.23 -2.56 -26.17
N VAL A 11 -5.52 -3.36 -25.38
CA VAL A 11 -4.36 -2.89 -24.59
C VAL A 11 -3.35 -2.21 -25.50
N LYS A 12 -3.02 -2.83 -26.63
CA LYS A 12 -2.03 -2.30 -27.56
C LYS A 12 -2.48 -1.01 -28.25
N VAL A 13 -3.77 -0.87 -28.56
CA VAL A 13 -4.33 0.40 -29.10
C VAL A 13 -4.28 1.50 -28.05
N ALA A 14 -4.59 1.19 -26.79
CA ALA A 14 -4.53 2.16 -25.71
C ALA A 14 -3.09 2.64 -25.45
N GLU A 15 -2.09 1.76 -25.58
CA GLU A 15 -0.66 2.08 -25.41
C GLU A 15 -0.11 2.93 -26.54
N THR A 16 -0.42 2.56 -27.76
CA THR A 16 0.11 3.25 -28.95
C THR A 16 -0.64 4.54 -29.29
N GLY A 17 -1.87 4.71 -28.78
CA GLY A 17 -2.77 5.79 -29.14
C GLY A 17 -3.18 5.80 -30.61
N SER A 18 -2.97 4.67 -31.35
CA SER A 18 -3.14 4.61 -32.80
C SER A 18 -3.48 3.21 -33.29
N PHE A 19 -4.62 3.07 -33.97
CA PHE A 19 -5.01 1.83 -34.62
C PHE A 19 -4.02 1.38 -35.74
N ALA A 20 -3.47 2.33 -36.48
CA ALA A 20 -2.51 2.04 -37.55
C ALA A 20 -1.15 1.58 -36.97
N SER A 21 -0.69 2.18 -35.91
CA SER A 21 0.54 1.75 -35.23
C SER A 21 0.36 0.35 -34.63
N THR A 22 -0.75 0.11 -33.94
CA THR A 22 -1.10 -1.21 -33.42
C THR A 22 -1.13 -2.28 -34.48
N ALA A 23 -1.78 -1.97 -35.60
CA ALA A 23 -1.87 -2.91 -36.76
C ALA A 23 -0.48 -3.35 -37.24
N ARG A 24 0.45 -2.41 -37.40
CA ARG A 24 1.84 -2.72 -37.77
C ARG A 24 2.54 -3.58 -36.74
N GLN A 25 2.46 -3.20 -35.43
CA GLN A 25 3.15 -3.91 -34.33
C GLN A 25 2.60 -5.32 -34.08
N MET A 26 1.32 -5.55 -34.38
CA MET A 26 0.67 -6.84 -34.18
C MET A 26 0.56 -7.66 -35.48
N HIS A 27 1.17 -7.20 -36.58
CA HIS A 27 1.10 -7.85 -37.91
C HIS A 27 -0.34 -8.09 -38.39
N MET A 28 -1.21 -7.09 -38.15
CA MET A 28 -2.63 -7.12 -38.54
C MET A 28 -2.97 -5.99 -39.50
N SER A 29 -4.12 -6.09 -40.22
CA SER A 29 -4.64 -4.96 -40.96
C SER A 29 -5.35 -3.94 -40.04
N ALA A 30 -5.26 -2.65 -40.36
CA ALA A 30 -5.94 -1.62 -39.58
C ALA A 30 -7.47 -1.81 -39.48
N PRO A 31 -8.18 -2.26 -40.54
CA PRO A 31 -9.59 -2.63 -40.42
C PRO A 31 -9.84 -3.81 -39.47
N ALA A 32 -8.94 -4.79 -39.39
CA ALA A 32 -9.07 -5.91 -38.46
C ALA A 32 -8.95 -5.45 -37.00
N VAL A 33 -7.95 -4.62 -36.67
CA VAL A 33 -7.78 -4.02 -35.35
C VAL A 33 -9.04 -3.23 -34.96
N THR A 34 -9.57 -2.41 -35.87
CA THR A 34 -10.79 -1.63 -35.66
C THR A 34 -12.00 -2.52 -35.37
N ARG A 35 -12.20 -3.57 -36.14
CA ARG A 35 -13.33 -4.51 -35.96
C ARG A 35 -13.22 -5.29 -34.64
N ILE A 36 -12.01 -5.69 -34.22
CA ILE A 36 -11.79 -6.41 -32.98
C ILE A 36 -12.12 -5.53 -31.78
N VAL A 37 -11.66 -4.27 -31.77
CA VAL A 37 -11.97 -3.33 -30.69
C VAL A 37 -13.45 -3.01 -30.65
N ALA A 38 -14.09 -2.75 -31.79
CA ALA A 38 -15.53 -2.50 -31.85
C ALA A 38 -16.33 -3.71 -31.30
N GLY A 39 -15.98 -4.93 -31.73
CA GLY A 39 -16.63 -6.13 -31.23
C GLY A 39 -16.39 -6.37 -29.74
N LEU A 40 -15.27 -5.90 -29.16
CA LEU A 40 -15.02 -5.94 -27.73
C LEU A 40 -15.91 -4.92 -26.99
N GLU A 41 -16.03 -3.70 -27.52
CA GLU A 41 -16.93 -2.66 -26.97
C GLU A 41 -18.40 -3.12 -26.99
N ASP A 42 -18.84 -3.74 -28.11
CA ASP A 42 -20.18 -4.29 -28.24
C ASP A 42 -20.43 -5.44 -27.23
N LEU A 43 -19.46 -6.33 -27.05
CA LEU A 43 -19.55 -7.44 -26.10
C LEU A 43 -19.67 -6.95 -24.63
N ILE A 44 -18.95 -5.87 -24.29
CA ILE A 44 -18.95 -5.29 -22.95
C ILE A 44 -20.16 -4.37 -22.74
N GLY A 45 -20.72 -3.84 -23.83
CA GLY A 45 -21.83 -2.86 -23.78
C GLY A 45 -21.36 -1.45 -23.40
N ALA A 46 -20.06 -1.14 -23.59
CA ALA A 46 -19.50 0.15 -23.22
C ALA A 46 -18.43 0.61 -24.21
N ARG A 47 -18.36 1.92 -24.45
CA ARG A 47 -17.25 2.51 -25.21
C ARG A 47 -16.01 2.57 -24.33
N LEU A 48 -14.93 1.95 -24.81
CA LEU A 48 -13.64 1.91 -24.13
C LEU A 48 -12.68 2.97 -24.67
N LEU A 49 -12.83 3.35 -25.92
CA LEU A 49 -11.95 4.32 -26.60
C LEU A 49 -12.75 5.49 -27.19
N VAL A 50 -12.18 6.69 -27.04
CA VAL A 50 -12.62 7.91 -27.75
C VAL A 50 -11.63 8.18 -28.87
N ARG A 51 -12.16 8.32 -30.08
CA ARG A 51 -11.37 8.66 -31.28
C ARG A 51 -11.48 10.17 -31.53
N THR A 52 -10.34 10.82 -31.57
CA THR A 52 -10.22 12.19 -32.10
C THR A 52 -9.53 12.13 -33.45
N THR A 53 -9.55 13.19 -34.21
CA THR A 53 -8.86 13.29 -35.49
C THR A 53 -7.34 13.14 -35.41
N ARG A 54 -6.77 13.28 -34.18
CA ARG A 54 -5.32 13.27 -33.95
C ARG A 54 -4.84 12.15 -33.01
N SER A 55 -5.72 11.56 -32.21
CA SER A 55 -5.32 10.54 -31.22
C SER A 55 -6.49 9.66 -30.79
N VAL A 56 -6.15 8.50 -30.23
CA VAL A 56 -7.07 7.60 -29.55
C VAL A 56 -6.79 7.67 -28.06
N LYS A 57 -7.81 7.91 -27.23
CA LYS A 57 -7.73 7.94 -25.77
C LYS A 57 -8.72 6.97 -25.16
N THR A 58 -8.44 6.50 -23.96
CA THR A 58 -9.39 5.69 -23.19
C THR A 58 -10.50 6.58 -22.61
N THR A 59 -11.72 6.02 -22.52
CA THR A 59 -12.78 6.54 -21.65
C THR A 59 -12.48 6.20 -20.19
N ASP A 60 -13.27 6.69 -19.23
CA ASP A 60 -13.16 6.29 -17.84
C ASP A 60 -13.41 4.77 -17.67
N ALA A 61 -14.41 4.22 -18.36
CA ALA A 61 -14.65 2.78 -18.44
C ALA A 61 -13.47 2.04 -19.08
N GLY A 62 -12.94 2.60 -20.19
CA GLY A 62 -11.78 2.06 -20.90
C GLY A 62 -10.52 2.06 -20.05
N SER A 63 -10.31 3.08 -19.22
CA SER A 63 -9.14 3.15 -18.33
C SER A 63 -9.19 2.08 -17.22
N ARG A 64 -10.35 1.86 -16.62
CA ARG A 64 -10.55 0.76 -15.66
C ARG A 64 -10.36 -0.60 -16.33
N TYR A 65 -11.03 -0.81 -17.46
CA TYR A 65 -10.93 -2.07 -18.19
C TYR A 65 -9.52 -2.34 -18.73
N LEU A 66 -8.74 -1.31 -19.07
CA LEU A 66 -7.34 -1.43 -19.48
C LEU A 66 -6.47 -2.01 -18.36
N GLN A 67 -6.70 -1.57 -17.12
CA GLN A 67 -6.00 -2.11 -15.95
C GLN A 67 -6.34 -3.59 -15.72
N ASP A 68 -7.63 -3.93 -15.83
CA ASP A 68 -8.08 -5.32 -15.72
C ASP A 68 -7.53 -6.21 -16.82
N CYS A 69 -7.54 -5.74 -18.07
CA CYS A 69 -6.97 -6.48 -19.20
C CYS A 69 -5.49 -6.77 -19.01
N ARG A 70 -4.71 -5.79 -18.53
CA ARG A 70 -3.28 -5.97 -18.28
C ARG A 70 -3.03 -7.03 -17.21
N ARG A 71 -3.82 -7.01 -16.15
CA ARG A 71 -3.72 -8.00 -15.07
C ARG A 71 -4.07 -9.39 -15.59
N ILE A 72 -5.23 -9.56 -16.23
CA ILE A 72 -5.71 -10.85 -16.74
C ILE A 72 -4.73 -11.45 -17.76
N LEU A 73 -4.22 -10.64 -18.69
CA LEU A 73 -3.26 -11.10 -19.71
C LEU A 73 -1.92 -11.50 -19.07
N GLY A 74 -1.50 -10.82 -18.02
CA GLY A 74 -0.33 -11.18 -17.22
C GLY A 74 -0.53 -12.51 -16.51
N ASP A 75 -1.67 -12.70 -15.87
CA ASP A 75 -2.02 -13.93 -15.12
C ASP A 75 -2.08 -15.15 -16.08
N ILE A 76 -2.60 -14.98 -17.30
CA ILE A 76 -2.62 -16.04 -18.32
C ILE A 76 -1.19 -16.39 -18.74
N ALA A 77 -0.36 -15.40 -19.08
CA ALA A 77 1.02 -15.64 -19.48
C ALA A 77 1.82 -16.37 -18.39
N GLU A 78 1.59 -16.01 -17.13
CA GLU A 78 2.22 -16.67 -15.98
C GLU A 78 1.74 -18.11 -15.80
N ALA A 79 0.45 -18.36 -15.95
CA ALA A 79 -0.11 -19.72 -15.90
C ALA A 79 0.47 -20.63 -16.99
N GLU A 80 0.66 -20.09 -18.21
CA GLU A 80 1.28 -20.81 -19.34
C GLU A 80 2.75 -21.15 -19.03
N LEU A 81 3.52 -20.20 -18.48
CA LEU A 81 4.92 -20.43 -18.08
C LEU A 81 5.04 -21.43 -16.94
N ALA A 82 4.16 -21.37 -15.96
CA ALA A 82 4.10 -22.34 -14.86
C ALA A 82 3.78 -23.76 -15.36
N ALA A 83 2.85 -23.89 -16.30
CA ALA A 83 2.48 -25.16 -16.91
C ALA A 83 3.63 -25.74 -17.76
N ALA A 84 4.46 -24.89 -18.35
CA ALA A 84 5.64 -25.31 -19.13
C ALA A 84 6.81 -25.79 -18.25
N GLY A 85 6.64 -25.85 -16.92
CA GLY A 85 7.69 -26.31 -15.99
C GLY A 85 8.86 -25.32 -15.83
N HIS A 86 8.77 -24.15 -16.43
CA HIS A 86 9.72 -23.08 -16.18
C HIS A 86 9.34 -22.42 -14.85
N TYR A 87 10.25 -22.39 -13.88
CA TYR A 87 10.18 -21.42 -12.79
C TYR A 87 10.32 -20.05 -13.46
N ALA A 88 9.18 -19.45 -13.81
CA ALA A 88 9.19 -18.19 -14.50
C ALA A 88 9.88 -17.15 -13.62
N GLU A 89 10.88 -16.49 -14.18
CA GLU A 89 11.42 -15.28 -13.54
C GLU A 89 10.25 -14.30 -13.36
N PRO A 90 10.20 -13.60 -12.20
CA PRO A 90 9.21 -12.57 -11.98
C PRO A 90 9.15 -11.59 -13.15
N SER A 91 7.96 -11.35 -13.68
CA SER A 91 7.74 -10.43 -14.81
C SER A 91 6.40 -9.70 -14.67
N GLY A 92 6.25 -8.58 -15.38
CA GLY A 92 5.02 -7.79 -15.37
C GLY A 92 5.02 -6.71 -14.29
N THR A 93 3.85 -6.39 -13.72
CA THR A 93 3.68 -5.32 -12.72
C THR A 93 3.25 -5.91 -11.38
N LEU A 94 3.96 -5.55 -10.32
CA LEU A 94 3.59 -5.86 -8.93
C LEU A 94 2.97 -4.63 -8.29
N THR A 95 1.76 -4.76 -7.75
CA THR A 95 1.04 -3.67 -7.09
C THR A 95 1.05 -3.89 -5.57
N ILE A 96 1.60 -2.92 -4.83
CA ILE A 96 1.86 -3.04 -3.40
C ILE A 96 1.19 -1.89 -2.65
N THR A 97 0.57 -2.17 -1.50
CA THR A 97 0.03 -1.15 -0.60
C THR A 97 0.56 -1.29 0.83
N ALA A 98 0.68 -0.16 1.51
CA ALA A 98 1.01 -0.06 2.93
C ALA A 98 0.49 1.26 3.50
N ALA A 99 0.52 1.44 4.84
CA ALA A 99 0.35 2.75 5.45
C ALA A 99 1.44 3.72 4.97
N SER A 100 1.10 5.00 4.78
CA SER A 100 1.95 5.99 4.12
C SER A 100 3.38 6.03 4.64
N MET A 101 3.59 6.28 5.93
CA MET A 101 4.94 6.31 6.51
C MET A 101 5.63 4.95 6.49
N PHE A 102 4.90 3.84 6.76
CA PHE A 102 5.49 2.51 6.72
C PHE A 102 5.93 2.14 5.31
N GLY A 103 5.11 2.48 4.33
CA GLY A 103 5.41 2.30 2.92
C GLY A 103 6.69 3.02 2.52
N HIS A 104 6.78 4.30 2.87
CA HIS A 104 7.95 5.12 2.54
C HIS A 104 9.23 4.64 3.23
N LEU A 105 9.17 4.37 4.54
CA LEU A 105 10.36 4.09 5.34
C LEU A 105 10.85 2.63 5.19
N HIS A 106 9.95 1.67 5.04
CA HIS A 106 10.26 0.25 5.17
C HIS A 106 9.90 -0.59 3.94
N VAL A 107 8.88 -0.22 3.16
CA VAL A 107 8.47 -1.02 1.99
C VAL A 107 9.14 -0.53 0.71
N LEU A 108 9.29 0.78 0.52
CA LEU A 108 9.94 1.33 -0.67
C LEU A 108 11.37 0.82 -0.87
N PRO A 109 12.23 0.72 0.16
CA PRO A 109 13.56 0.09 -0.01
C PRO A 109 13.47 -1.36 -0.49
N LEU A 110 12.50 -2.14 0.01
CA LEU A 110 12.28 -3.52 -0.45
C LEU A 110 11.85 -3.58 -1.91
N VAL A 111 11.03 -2.63 -2.34
CA VAL A 111 10.60 -2.52 -3.75
C VAL A 111 11.80 -2.22 -4.64
N LEU A 112 12.72 -1.36 -4.21
CA LEU A 112 13.93 -1.05 -4.97
C LEU A 112 14.85 -2.27 -5.06
N ASP A 113 15.13 -2.95 -3.94
CA ASP A 113 15.91 -4.20 -3.92
C ASP A 113 15.29 -5.26 -4.85
N TYR A 114 13.94 -5.34 -4.87
CA TYR A 114 13.21 -6.27 -5.72
C TYR A 114 13.34 -5.94 -7.21
N LEU A 115 13.22 -4.66 -7.58
CA LEU A 115 13.36 -4.22 -8.97
C LEU A 115 14.80 -4.38 -9.50
N ASP A 116 15.78 -4.20 -8.63
CA ASP A 116 17.20 -4.44 -8.95
C ASP A 116 17.47 -5.94 -9.18
N ALA A 117 16.83 -6.81 -8.39
CA ALA A 117 16.96 -8.26 -8.54
C ALA A 117 16.24 -8.81 -9.78
N TYR A 118 15.16 -8.13 -10.24
CA TYR A 118 14.32 -8.58 -11.35
C TYR A 118 14.08 -7.45 -12.37
N PRO A 119 15.02 -7.20 -13.29
CA PRO A 119 14.96 -6.08 -14.26
C PRO A 119 13.76 -6.09 -15.20
N GLY A 120 13.08 -7.24 -15.35
CA GLY A 120 11.84 -7.39 -16.13
C GLY A 120 10.57 -6.97 -15.40
N MET A 121 10.69 -6.60 -14.11
CA MET A 121 9.57 -6.20 -13.29
C MET A 121 9.29 -4.70 -13.35
N HIS A 122 8.03 -4.37 -13.17
CA HIS A 122 7.56 -3.03 -12.83
C HIS A 122 6.87 -3.07 -11.47
N ALA A 123 6.95 -1.99 -10.70
CA ALA A 123 6.22 -1.87 -9.44
C ALA A 123 5.27 -0.68 -9.45
N ARG A 124 4.15 -0.85 -8.75
CA ARG A 124 3.19 0.20 -8.50
C ARG A 124 2.90 0.22 -7.00
N THR A 125 3.15 1.35 -6.33
CA THR A 125 2.97 1.49 -4.88
C THR A 125 1.83 2.44 -4.56
N PHE A 126 0.95 2.03 -3.64
CA PHE A 126 -0.12 2.83 -3.08
C PHE A 126 0.05 2.91 -1.56
N PHE A 127 0.78 3.92 -1.09
CA PHE A 127 0.98 4.14 0.34
C PHE A 127 -0.04 5.14 0.85
N VAL A 128 -1.06 4.62 1.55
CA VAL A 128 -2.23 5.40 1.97
C VAL A 128 -2.71 4.99 3.35
N ASP A 129 -3.24 5.95 4.11
CA ASP A 129 -3.74 5.75 5.49
C ASP A 129 -5.28 5.57 5.55
N ARG A 130 -5.89 5.15 4.44
CA ARG A 130 -7.29 4.74 4.35
C ARG A 130 -7.43 3.23 4.22
N PRO A 131 -8.58 2.65 4.56
CA PRO A 131 -8.87 1.28 4.17
C PRO A 131 -8.77 1.09 2.65
N VAL A 132 -8.11 0.02 2.23
CA VAL A 132 -7.93 -0.37 0.82
C VAL A 132 -8.53 -1.75 0.64
N ASN A 133 -9.37 -1.93 -0.36
CA ASN A 133 -9.85 -3.25 -0.76
C ASN A 133 -8.84 -3.88 -1.72
N ILE A 134 -8.18 -4.95 -1.26
CA ILE A 134 -7.11 -5.63 -2.02
C ILE A 134 -7.61 -6.11 -3.38
N VAL A 135 -8.82 -6.70 -3.42
CA VAL A 135 -9.38 -7.28 -4.65
C VAL A 135 -9.83 -6.19 -5.61
N ASP A 136 -10.65 -5.25 -5.14
CA ASP A 136 -11.27 -4.22 -5.99
C ASP A 136 -10.23 -3.23 -6.55
N GLU A 137 -9.16 -2.98 -5.79
CA GLU A 137 -8.09 -2.06 -6.21
C GLU A 137 -6.93 -2.78 -6.92
N GLY A 138 -7.04 -4.09 -7.14
CA GLY A 138 -6.04 -4.88 -7.88
C GLY A 138 -4.67 -4.91 -7.22
N ILE A 139 -4.64 -5.03 -5.89
CA ILE A 139 -3.43 -5.09 -5.09
C ILE A 139 -2.90 -6.53 -5.04
N ASP A 140 -1.64 -6.71 -5.38
CA ASP A 140 -0.97 -8.01 -5.31
C ASP A 140 -0.48 -8.32 -3.88
N VAL A 141 0.09 -7.32 -3.18
CA VAL A 141 0.62 -7.47 -1.81
C VAL A 141 0.26 -6.25 -0.96
N ALA A 142 -0.19 -6.48 0.26
CA ALA A 142 -0.45 -5.45 1.24
C ALA A 142 0.39 -5.66 2.50
N ILE A 143 1.02 -4.59 3.02
CA ILE A 143 1.62 -4.61 4.35
C ILE A 143 0.63 -3.94 5.31
N ARG A 144 0.16 -4.71 6.30
CA ARG A 144 -0.87 -4.29 7.24
C ARG A 144 -0.34 -4.28 8.67
N ILE A 145 -0.71 -3.27 9.44
CA ILE A 145 -0.39 -3.13 10.85
C ILE A 145 -1.69 -3.22 11.63
N GLY A 146 -1.74 -4.12 12.60
CA GLY A 146 -2.88 -4.39 13.45
C GLY A 146 -3.46 -5.78 13.28
N HIS A 147 -4.51 -6.06 14.04
CA HIS A 147 -5.23 -7.33 13.96
C HIS A 147 -6.03 -7.37 12.67
N LEU A 148 -5.91 -8.48 11.95
CA LEU A 148 -6.64 -8.73 10.72
C LEU A 148 -7.98 -9.38 11.04
N ALA A 149 -9.02 -8.99 10.32
CA ALA A 149 -10.27 -9.77 10.29
C ALA A 149 -10.06 -11.04 9.47
N ASP A 150 -10.84 -12.08 9.77
CA ASP A 150 -10.84 -13.30 8.98
C ASP A 150 -11.19 -12.97 7.52
N SER A 151 -10.34 -13.42 6.62
CA SER A 151 -10.48 -13.21 5.18
C SER A 151 -9.84 -14.39 4.44
N GLY A 152 -10.19 -14.55 3.17
CA GLY A 152 -9.57 -15.56 2.30
C GLY A 152 -8.15 -15.20 1.85
N PHE A 153 -7.43 -14.33 2.56
CA PHE A 153 -6.07 -13.94 2.23
C PHE A 153 -5.05 -14.71 3.06
N THR A 154 -3.88 -14.95 2.47
CA THR A 154 -2.72 -15.43 3.22
C THR A 154 -2.09 -14.24 3.94
N ALA A 155 -1.84 -14.39 5.24
CA ALA A 155 -1.21 -13.38 6.07
C ALA A 155 0.00 -13.97 6.80
N ILE A 156 1.17 -13.37 6.63
CA ILE A 156 2.41 -13.77 7.30
C ILE A 156 2.81 -12.66 8.26
N GLN A 157 2.84 -12.97 9.55
CA GLN A 157 3.35 -12.03 10.54
C GLN A 157 4.86 -11.88 10.43
N VAL A 158 5.32 -10.64 10.38
CA VAL A 158 6.73 -10.29 10.16
C VAL A 158 7.34 -9.46 11.28
N GLY A 159 6.56 -9.09 12.28
CA GLY A 159 7.00 -8.32 13.45
C GLY A 159 5.84 -7.66 14.14
N ALA A 160 6.14 -6.68 14.99
CA ALA A 160 5.15 -5.87 15.69
C ALA A 160 5.66 -4.44 15.92
N VAL A 161 4.75 -3.51 16.16
CA VAL A 161 5.04 -2.12 16.53
C VAL A 161 4.23 -1.70 17.72
N ARG A 162 4.78 -0.83 18.58
CA ARG A 162 4.09 -0.30 19.75
C ARG A 162 3.34 0.98 19.41
N ARG A 163 2.28 1.27 20.15
CA ARG A 163 1.68 2.62 20.20
C ARG A 163 2.33 3.39 21.31
N VAL A 164 3.10 4.40 20.98
CA VAL A 164 3.85 5.22 21.93
C VAL A 164 3.26 6.62 22.03
N ILE A 165 3.32 7.21 23.22
CA ILE A 165 3.04 8.62 23.43
C ILE A 165 4.37 9.32 23.61
N CYS A 166 4.59 10.41 22.89
CA CYS A 166 5.86 11.12 22.92
C CYS A 166 5.68 12.64 22.87
N ALA A 167 6.67 13.33 23.39
CA ALA A 167 6.80 14.78 23.36
C ALA A 167 8.28 15.18 23.31
N ALA A 168 8.56 16.42 22.95
CA ALA A 168 9.90 16.98 23.07
C ALA A 168 10.31 17.15 24.55
N PRO A 169 11.59 16.95 24.91
CA PRO A 169 12.09 17.20 26.26
C PRO A 169 11.74 18.62 26.76
N SER A 170 11.87 19.63 25.91
CA SER A 170 11.54 21.02 26.24
C SER A 170 10.07 21.25 26.61
N TYR A 171 9.15 20.45 26.03
CA TYR A 171 7.75 20.48 26.43
C TYR A 171 7.57 19.87 27.81
N LEU A 172 8.21 18.72 28.06
CA LEU A 172 8.11 17.99 29.33
C LEU A 172 8.75 18.77 30.50
N GLU A 173 9.86 19.47 30.25
CA GLU A 173 10.48 20.37 31.24
C GLU A 173 9.52 21.50 31.64
N LYS A 174 8.77 22.05 30.70
CA LYS A 174 7.88 23.20 30.94
C LYS A 174 6.54 22.80 31.57
N TYR A 175 5.96 21.68 31.14
CA TYR A 175 4.59 21.29 31.48
C TYR A 175 4.50 20.04 32.37
N GLY A 176 5.64 19.44 32.70
CA GLY A 176 5.73 18.18 33.44
C GLY A 176 5.62 16.94 32.58
N VAL A 177 6.04 15.81 33.13
CA VAL A 177 5.90 14.48 32.57
C VAL A 177 4.65 13.84 33.14
N PRO A 178 3.65 13.43 32.34
CA PRO A 178 2.47 12.76 32.89
C PRO A 178 2.87 11.42 33.52
N ALA A 179 2.51 11.21 34.78
CA ALA A 179 2.79 9.99 35.53
C ALA A 179 1.72 8.91 35.28
N THR A 180 0.50 9.31 34.92
CA THR A 180 -0.63 8.42 34.64
C THR A 180 -1.38 8.87 33.41
N PRO A 181 -2.09 7.95 32.71
CA PRO A 181 -2.93 8.31 31.57
C PRO A 181 -4.00 9.37 31.86
N ALA A 182 -4.50 9.43 33.11
CA ALA A 182 -5.50 10.43 33.51
C ALA A 182 -4.96 11.87 33.48
N GLU A 183 -3.65 12.06 33.59
CA GLU A 183 -3.00 13.38 33.54
C GLU A 183 -2.92 13.98 32.15
N LEU A 184 -3.15 13.18 31.07
CA LEU A 184 -3.19 13.67 29.70
C LEU A 184 -4.19 14.82 29.49
N LYS A 185 -5.23 14.90 30.31
CA LYS A 185 -6.21 16.02 30.30
C LYS A 185 -5.58 17.39 30.63
N HIS A 186 -4.39 17.40 31.20
CA HIS A 186 -3.66 18.62 31.55
C HIS A 186 -2.62 19.00 30.49
N HIS A 187 -2.48 18.19 29.47
CA HIS A 187 -1.51 18.39 28.40
C HIS A 187 -2.16 18.79 27.08
N ARG A 188 -1.40 19.48 26.26
CA ARG A 188 -1.80 19.74 24.85
C ARG A 188 -1.63 18.46 24.06
N ILE A 189 -2.72 17.99 23.47
CA ILE A 189 -2.73 16.78 22.64
C ILE A 189 -2.77 17.17 21.17
N VAL A 190 -1.91 16.55 20.39
CA VAL A 190 -1.85 16.64 18.93
C VAL A 190 -2.16 15.29 18.35
N VAL A 191 -3.10 15.20 17.44
CA VAL A 191 -3.48 13.93 16.80
C VAL A 191 -3.39 14.01 15.28
N SER A 192 -3.08 12.88 14.67
CA SER A 192 -3.29 12.67 13.26
C SER A 192 -4.68 12.09 13.02
N GLN A 193 -5.43 12.60 12.05
CA GLN A 193 -6.71 12.03 11.59
C GLN A 193 -6.50 10.81 10.67
N SER A 194 -5.50 9.97 10.94
CA SER A 194 -5.34 8.70 10.25
C SER A 194 -6.49 7.75 10.61
N ALA A 195 -6.59 6.63 9.93
CA ALA A 195 -7.60 5.59 10.18
C ALA A 195 -7.67 5.08 11.64
N TRP A 196 -6.71 5.45 12.47
CA TRP A 196 -6.58 5.08 13.89
C TRP A 196 -6.96 6.21 14.85
N ALA A 197 -7.40 7.37 14.35
CA ALA A 197 -7.73 8.52 15.17
C ALA A 197 -9.04 8.29 15.91
N SER A 198 -8.94 7.85 17.13
CA SER A 198 -10.02 7.87 18.11
C SER A 198 -9.70 8.89 19.18
N PRO A 199 -10.64 9.74 19.60
CA PRO A 199 -10.46 10.60 20.77
C PRO A 199 -10.36 9.76 22.05
N GLU A 200 -10.77 8.50 22.04
CA GLU A 200 -10.59 7.55 23.13
C GLU A 200 -9.25 6.84 23.00
N TRP A 201 -8.29 7.19 23.83
CA TRP A 201 -7.02 6.48 23.90
C TRP A 201 -7.13 5.32 24.89
N ARG A 202 -6.78 4.14 24.40
CA ARG A 202 -6.76 2.91 25.18
C ARG A 202 -5.35 2.67 25.69
N PHE A 203 -5.27 2.08 26.86
CA PHE A 203 -4.06 1.71 27.59
C PHE A 203 -4.15 0.26 28.04
N ALA A 204 -3.06 -0.24 28.62
CA ALA A 204 -3.04 -1.56 29.26
C ALA A 204 -4.16 -1.70 30.30
N GLU A 205 -4.51 -2.95 30.62
CA GLU A 205 -5.55 -3.31 31.60
C GLU A 205 -6.94 -2.73 31.28
N GLY A 206 -7.19 -2.36 30.02
CA GLY A 206 -8.47 -1.84 29.56
C GLY A 206 -8.77 -0.40 29.98
N GLN A 207 -7.79 0.31 30.55
CA GLN A 207 -7.94 1.72 30.89
C GLN A 207 -8.19 2.54 29.62
N ARG A 208 -9.07 3.55 29.70
CA ARG A 208 -9.45 4.43 28.60
C ARG A 208 -9.43 5.88 29.05
N VAL A 209 -8.91 6.74 28.19
CA VAL A 209 -8.88 8.19 28.43
C VAL A 209 -9.44 8.89 27.21
N LEU A 210 -10.46 9.69 27.40
CA LEU A 210 -10.94 10.62 26.38
C LEU A 210 -9.99 11.81 26.34
N VAL A 211 -9.31 12.01 25.22
CA VAL A 211 -8.42 13.15 25.00
C VAL A 211 -9.15 14.23 24.19
N ASP A 212 -8.83 15.49 24.49
CA ASP A 212 -9.32 16.66 23.76
C ASP A 212 -8.18 17.24 22.91
N PRO A 213 -8.08 16.88 21.61
CA PRO A 213 -6.98 17.34 20.78
C PRO A 213 -7.11 18.82 20.45
N VAL A 214 -6.11 19.61 20.84
CA VAL A 214 -6.05 21.04 20.50
C VAL A 214 -5.61 21.26 19.05
N LEU A 215 -4.85 20.30 18.46
CA LEU A 215 -4.46 20.31 17.06
C LEU A 215 -4.72 18.95 16.43
N GLN A 216 -5.40 18.98 15.30
CA GLN A 216 -5.65 17.80 14.48
C GLN A 216 -5.03 18.00 13.10
N SER A 217 -4.29 17.00 12.63
CA SER A 217 -3.67 16.99 11.30
C SER A 217 -4.14 15.77 10.52
N ASN A 218 -4.02 15.80 9.22
CA ASN A 218 -4.32 14.63 8.37
C ASN A 218 -3.14 13.67 8.20
N THR A 219 -1.95 14.01 8.72
CA THR A 219 -0.74 13.17 8.60
C THR A 219 -0.05 12.98 9.94
N ASN A 220 0.59 11.80 10.12
CA ASN A 220 1.39 11.50 11.31
C ASN A 220 2.66 12.36 11.36
N GLU A 221 3.26 12.67 10.20
CA GLU A 221 4.42 13.54 10.09
C GLU A 221 4.17 14.93 10.68
N SER A 222 3.00 15.51 10.42
CA SER A 222 2.62 16.80 11.00
C SER A 222 2.45 16.73 12.52
N ALA A 223 1.86 15.66 13.03
CA ALA A 223 1.70 15.46 14.47
C ALA A 223 3.07 15.29 15.16
N ILE A 224 3.97 14.50 14.57
CA ILE A 224 5.34 14.29 15.04
C ILE A 224 6.13 15.60 14.99
N ALA A 225 6.05 16.36 13.88
CA ALA A 225 6.74 17.64 13.74
C ALA A 225 6.27 18.65 14.82
N THR A 226 4.96 18.67 15.11
CA THR A 226 4.41 19.53 16.16
C THR A 226 4.90 19.13 17.55
N ALA A 227 4.97 17.82 17.84
CA ALA A 227 5.53 17.33 19.10
C ALA A 227 7.02 17.67 19.22
N ARG A 228 7.82 17.48 18.15
CA ARG A 228 9.24 17.87 18.09
C ARG A 228 9.47 19.37 18.34
N ALA A 229 8.55 20.21 17.89
CA ALA A 229 8.60 21.65 18.16
C ALA A 229 8.30 22.03 19.62
N GLY A 230 8.07 21.06 20.50
CA GLY A 230 7.80 21.32 21.90
C GLY A 230 6.40 21.88 22.17
N TRP A 231 5.42 21.59 21.30
CA TRP A 231 4.10 22.19 21.41
C TRP A 231 3.08 21.32 22.15
N GLY A 232 3.27 19.99 22.18
CA GLY A 232 2.35 19.06 22.85
C GLY A 232 2.82 17.61 22.79
N LEU A 233 1.95 16.70 23.26
CA LEU A 233 2.12 15.26 23.18
C LEU A 233 1.39 14.73 21.93
N THR A 234 1.96 13.69 21.33
CA THR A 234 1.29 12.93 20.25
C THR A 234 1.36 11.44 20.53
N ARG A 235 0.38 10.67 20.04
CA ARG A 235 0.38 9.21 20.07
C ARG A 235 0.52 8.68 18.65
N VAL A 236 1.59 7.93 18.42
CA VAL A 236 1.96 7.39 17.11
C VAL A 236 2.49 5.96 17.25
N LEU A 237 2.79 5.29 16.14
CA LEU A 237 3.46 4.00 16.18
C LEU A 237 4.98 4.19 16.38
N SER A 238 5.60 3.27 17.11
CA SER A 238 7.01 3.37 17.52
C SER A 238 7.98 3.62 16.37
N TYR A 239 7.76 2.99 15.21
CA TYR A 239 8.60 3.21 14.03
C TYR A 239 8.48 4.63 13.46
N GLN A 240 7.33 5.29 13.63
CA GLN A 240 7.09 6.66 13.15
C GLN A 240 7.87 7.69 13.96
N ALA A 241 7.96 7.48 15.27
CA ALA A 241 8.74 8.32 16.16
C ALA A 241 10.22 7.93 16.21
N GLY A 242 10.58 6.74 15.70
CA GLY A 242 11.92 6.15 15.82
C GLY A 242 13.08 7.09 15.54
N PRO A 243 13.16 7.76 14.37
CA PRO A 243 14.23 8.71 14.09
C PRO A 243 14.31 9.84 15.11
N SER A 244 13.17 10.42 15.51
CA SER A 244 13.12 11.51 16.49
C SER A 244 13.49 11.08 17.91
N LEU A 245 13.20 9.82 18.25
CA LEU A 245 13.63 9.22 19.52
C LEU A 245 15.14 8.97 19.56
N GLN A 246 15.71 8.48 18.46
CA GLN A 246 17.16 8.26 18.33
C GLN A 246 17.95 9.57 18.39
N GLU A 247 17.42 10.65 17.80
CA GLU A 247 18.00 11.98 17.87
C GLU A 247 17.83 12.67 19.23
N GLY A 248 17.03 12.10 20.16
CA GLY A 248 16.67 12.72 21.42
C GLY A 248 15.72 13.92 21.26
N ALA A 249 15.15 14.13 20.07
CA ALA A 249 14.20 15.21 19.80
C ALA A 249 12.80 14.92 20.38
N LEU A 250 12.50 13.64 20.62
CA LEU A 250 11.31 13.18 21.31
C LEU A 250 11.70 12.20 22.43
N GLN A 251 10.87 12.14 23.45
CA GLN A 251 10.95 11.19 24.55
C GLN A 251 9.59 10.50 24.71
N ILE A 252 9.61 9.17 24.93
CA ILE A 252 8.40 8.40 25.24
C ILE A 252 7.98 8.69 26.67
N VAL A 253 6.69 8.81 26.89
CA VAL A 253 6.05 8.93 28.19
C VAL A 253 4.96 7.87 28.32
N LEU A 254 4.61 7.49 29.55
CA LEU A 254 3.57 6.50 29.88
C LEU A 254 3.82 5.11 29.25
N ASP A 255 5.08 4.74 29.04
CA ASP A 255 5.47 3.44 28.46
C ASP A 255 4.98 2.24 29.27
N ALA A 256 4.92 2.37 30.61
CA ALA A 256 4.36 1.35 31.49
C ALA A 256 2.86 1.07 31.26
N PHE A 257 2.17 1.95 30.56
CA PHE A 257 0.73 1.85 30.29
C PHE A 257 0.41 1.50 28.85
N GLU A 258 1.41 1.17 28.03
CA GLU A 258 1.20 0.84 26.61
C GLU A 258 0.29 -0.40 26.42
N GLU A 259 -0.55 -0.37 25.41
CA GLU A 259 -1.27 -1.55 24.94
C GLU A 259 -0.30 -2.60 24.38
N PRO A 260 -0.70 -3.87 24.27
CA PRO A 260 0.09 -4.87 23.54
C PRO A 260 0.49 -4.39 22.14
N PRO A 261 1.70 -4.74 21.66
CA PRO A 261 2.15 -4.37 20.35
C PRO A 261 1.20 -4.81 19.23
N LEU A 262 1.11 -4.02 18.18
CA LEU A 262 0.33 -4.32 17.00
C LEU A 262 1.16 -5.16 16.02
N PRO A 263 0.66 -6.33 15.58
CA PRO A 263 1.37 -7.17 14.63
C PRO A 263 1.46 -6.50 13.25
N ILE A 264 2.57 -6.76 12.56
CA ILE A 264 2.78 -6.38 11.16
C ILE A 264 2.61 -7.64 10.31
N HIS A 265 1.82 -7.56 9.25
CA HIS A 265 1.57 -8.68 8.35
C HIS A 265 1.89 -8.32 6.90
N VAL A 266 2.48 -9.26 6.19
CA VAL A 266 2.48 -9.31 4.73
C VAL A 266 1.25 -10.10 4.30
N VAL A 267 0.35 -9.47 3.55
CA VAL A 267 -0.95 -10.03 3.16
C VAL A 267 -1.05 -10.08 1.65
N TYR A 268 -1.50 -11.20 1.10
CA TYR A 268 -1.71 -11.38 -0.33
C TYR A 268 -2.86 -12.36 -0.60
N PRO A 269 -3.51 -12.27 -1.77
CA PRO A 269 -4.63 -13.15 -2.10
C PRO A 269 -4.24 -14.62 -2.03
N GLU A 270 -5.09 -15.45 -1.40
CA GLU A 270 -4.94 -16.90 -1.39
C GLU A 270 -5.35 -17.45 -2.77
N GLY A 271 -4.51 -18.28 -3.33
CA GLY A 271 -4.76 -18.99 -4.57
C GLY A 271 -3.93 -20.25 -4.66
N ARG A 272 -4.29 -21.16 -5.58
CA ARG A 272 -3.61 -22.46 -5.72
C ARG A 272 -2.10 -22.36 -5.88
N GLN A 273 -1.61 -21.23 -6.41
CA GLN A 273 -0.21 -20.81 -6.37
C GLN A 273 -0.18 -19.28 -6.57
N ALA A 274 0.32 -18.55 -5.57
CA ALA A 274 0.58 -17.13 -5.78
C ALA A 274 1.55 -16.95 -6.96
N PRO A 275 1.34 -15.93 -7.81
CA PRO A 275 2.22 -15.62 -8.94
C PRO A 275 3.70 -15.52 -8.56
N ALA A 276 4.61 -15.87 -9.47
CA ALA A 276 6.06 -15.83 -9.20
C ALA A 276 6.50 -14.45 -8.72
N LYS A 277 5.96 -13.38 -9.32
CA LYS A 277 6.19 -11.99 -8.91
C LYS A 277 5.80 -11.73 -7.46
N VAL A 278 4.67 -12.31 -7.01
CA VAL A 278 4.17 -12.15 -5.63
C VAL A 278 5.04 -12.95 -4.66
N ARG A 279 5.31 -14.22 -4.96
CA ARG A 279 6.15 -15.08 -4.09
C ARG A 279 7.52 -14.47 -3.86
N ALA A 280 8.22 -14.07 -4.93
CA ALA A 280 9.56 -13.51 -4.83
C ALA A 280 9.59 -12.23 -3.98
N PHE A 281 8.60 -11.35 -4.13
CA PHE A 281 8.50 -10.15 -3.29
C PHE A 281 8.13 -10.48 -1.85
N VAL A 282 7.19 -11.40 -1.62
CA VAL A 282 6.77 -11.84 -0.27
C VAL A 282 7.95 -12.45 0.48
N ASP A 283 8.72 -13.33 -0.16
CA ASP A 283 9.90 -13.95 0.44
C ASP A 283 10.94 -12.90 0.84
N LEU A 284 11.23 -11.94 -0.04
CA LEU A 284 12.13 -10.83 0.26
C LEU A 284 11.59 -9.98 1.42
N ALA A 285 10.32 -9.58 1.37
CA ALA A 285 9.70 -8.74 2.39
C ALA A 285 9.67 -9.43 3.76
N VAL A 286 9.31 -10.72 3.81
CA VAL A 286 9.30 -11.51 5.05
C VAL A 286 10.70 -11.61 5.64
N ALA A 287 11.71 -11.93 4.83
CA ALA A 287 13.10 -12.05 5.31
C ALA A 287 13.62 -10.72 5.87
N ARG A 288 13.42 -9.62 5.15
CA ARG A 288 13.93 -8.30 5.53
C ARG A 288 13.19 -7.69 6.71
N LEU A 289 11.85 -7.79 6.76
CA LEU A 289 11.06 -7.22 7.85
C LEU A 289 11.26 -8.00 9.16
N ARG A 290 11.33 -9.33 9.13
CA ARG A 290 11.68 -10.14 10.31
C ARG A 290 13.09 -9.89 10.84
N GLY A 291 14.02 -9.58 9.94
CA GLY A 291 15.39 -9.22 10.31
C GLY A 291 15.56 -7.80 10.85
N ASN A 292 14.52 -6.98 10.83
CA ASN A 292 14.61 -5.60 11.28
C ASN A 292 14.40 -5.49 12.81
N PRO A 293 15.41 -5.05 13.59
CA PRO A 293 15.31 -4.96 15.05
C PRO A 293 14.23 -3.97 15.54
N LEU A 294 13.74 -3.07 14.68
CA LEU A 294 12.67 -2.14 15.04
C LEU A 294 11.30 -2.81 15.19
N PHE A 295 11.15 -4.06 14.75
CA PHE A 295 9.89 -4.80 14.73
C PHE A 295 9.90 -6.06 15.61
N ASN A 296 10.96 -6.25 16.39
CA ASN A 296 11.16 -7.39 17.30
C ASN A 296 10.88 -7.01 18.75
#